data_7c988ab3fdf6aa218ce3779babad2fc2
#
_entry.id   7c988ab3fdf6aa218ce3779babad2fc2
#
_cell.length_a   1.000
_cell.length_b   1.000
_cell.length_c   1.000
_cell.angle_alpha   90.00
_cell.angle_beta   90.00
_cell.angle_gamma   90.00
#
_symmetry.space_group_name_H-M   'P 1'
#
loop_
_entity.id
_entity.type
_entity.pdbx_description
1 polymer ?
#
loop_
_entity_poly.entity_id
_entity_poly.type
_entity_poly.pdbx_seq_one_letter_code
_entity_poly.pdbx_strand_id
1 'polypeptide(L)'
;MPHKTEVRTMTRLLSVLILLTAATVAAQSAPDEVEFYGNPNSPISGGVIIPANRATVWTSGTVPGVADPNAKRGTRARYGDTRTQAASILKRIEAQLAEQGLTMHDVVYIRAYLVPDPQNDDRIDMQGWSAAFGEVFGTDQNPTKPARSTVGVAALVVADWLIEIEAFAVFPEK
;
A
#
# COMPACT_ATOMS: atom_id res chain seq x y z
N MET A 1 24.61 84.46 -37.82
CA MET A 1 24.52 83.95 -36.46
C MET A 1 23.43 82.91 -36.41
N PRO A 2 23.77 81.60 -36.28
CA PRO A 2 22.72 80.56 -36.17
C PRO A 2 22.46 80.23 -34.71
N HIS A 3 21.21 80.17 -34.37
CA HIS A 3 20.67 79.71 -33.09
C HIS A 3 20.87 78.14 -32.97
N LYS A 4 21.53 77.75 -31.91
CA LYS A 4 21.58 76.35 -31.50
C LYS A 4 20.37 76.01 -30.65
N THR A 5 19.55 75.13 -31.17
CA THR A 5 18.44 74.56 -30.43
C THR A 5 18.94 73.29 -29.68
N GLU A 6 19.00 73.35 -28.36
CA GLU A 6 19.30 72.20 -27.52
C GLU A 6 18.07 71.33 -27.40
N VAL A 7 18.18 70.04 -27.87
CA VAL A 7 17.18 68.99 -27.67
C VAL A 7 17.48 68.37 -26.31
N ARG A 8 16.70 68.61 -25.29
CA ARG A 8 16.73 67.93 -24.02
C ARG A 8 16.03 66.56 -24.16
N THR A 9 16.83 65.50 -24.23
CA THR A 9 16.32 64.13 -24.17
C THR A 9 16.00 63.76 -22.72
N MET A 10 14.71 63.70 -22.36
CA MET A 10 14.25 63.22 -21.06
C MET A 10 14.20 61.69 -21.11
N THR A 11 15.21 61.06 -20.56
CA THR A 11 15.20 59.58 -20.33
C THR A 11 14.33 59.31 -19.13
N ARG A 12 13.12 58.78 -19.34
CA ARG A 12 12.24 58.25 -18.28
C ARG A 12 12.74 56.84 -17.94
N LEU A 13 13.39 56.69 -16.80
CA LEU A 13 13.66 55.39 -16.15
C LEU A 13 12.35 54.84 -15.60
N LEU A 14 11.81 53.85 -16.27
CA LEU A 14 10.68 53.07 -15.79
C LEU A 14 11.23 51.98 -14.88
N SER A 15 11.24 52.20 -13.56
CA SER A 15 11.59 51.16 -12.57
C SER A 15 10.43 50.20 -12.43
N VAL A 16 10.55 49.02 -13.07
CA VAL A 16 9.59 47.94 -12.84
C VAL A 16 9.98 47.24 -11.55
N LEU A 17 9.21 47.47 -10.51
CA LEU A 17 9.32 46.78 -9.22
C LEU A 17 8.62 45.42 -9.36
N ILE A 18 9.39 44.36 -9.59
CA ILE A 18 8.88 43.00 -9.58
C ILE A 18 8.72 42.58 -8.11
N LEU A 19 7.48 42.60 -7.60
CA LEU A 19 7.14 41.97 -6.31
C LEU A 19 7.17 40.47 -6.50
N LEU A 20 8.26 39.80 -6.08
CA LEU A 20 8.29 38.35 -5.88
C LEU A 20 7.46 38.04 -4.62
N THR A 21 6.20 37.66 -4.77
CA THR A 21 5.44 37.02 -3.70
C THR A 21 5.96 35.59 -3.56
N ALA A 22 6.90 35.36 -2.65
CA ALA A 22 7.25 34.04 -2.21
C ALA A 22 6.02 33.44 -1.50
N ALA A 23 5.27 32.57 -2.18
CA ALA A 23 4.29 31.73 -1.53
C ALA A 23 5.07 30.80 -0.58
N THR A 24 5.04 31.10 0.71
CA THR A 24 5.51 30.17 1.74
C THR A 24 4.55 29.00 1.74
N VAL A 25 4.94 27.90 1.08
CA VAL A 25 4.33 26.59 1.32
C VAL A 25 4.64 26.27 2.78
N ALA A 26 3.66 26.40 3.64
CA ALA A 26 3.78 25.93 5.02
C ALA A 26 4.11 24.44 4.93
N ALA A 27 5.30 24.06 5.39
CA ALA A 27 5.66 22.65 5.53
C ALA A 27 4.66 22.03 6.52
N GLN A 28 3.78 21.17 6.00
CA GLN A 28 2.85 20.44 6.83
C GLN A 28 3.69 19.47 7.70
N SER A 29 3.61 19.62 9.02
CA SER A 29 4.27 18.67 9.92
C SER A 29 3.73 17.27 9.67
N ALA A 30 4.62 16.25 9.72
CA ALA A 30 4.17 14.87 9.68
C ALA A 30 3.22 14.61 10.88
N PRO A 31 2.19 13.78 10.71
CA PRO A 31 1.29 13.44 11.81
C PRO A 31 2.03 12.69 12.92
N ASP A 32 1.53 12.77 14.15
CA ASP A 32 2.08 12.05 15.31
C ASP A 32 1.59 10.59 15.34
N GLU A 33 0.49 10.29 14.65
CA GLU A 33 -0.08 8.95 14.54
C GLU A 33 -0.11 8.45 13.08
N VAL A 34 -0.32 7.14 12.91
CA VAL A 34 -0.51 6.53 11.58
C VAL A 34 -1.81 7.06 10.98
N GLU A 35 -1.72 7.66 9.81
CA GLU A 35 -2.85 8.26 9.11
C GLU A 35 -3.10 7.54 7.77
N PHE A 36 -4.31 7.03 7.59
CA PHE A 36 -4.77 6.48 6.32
C PHE A 36 -5.56 7.53 5.54
N TYR A 37 -5.28 7.65 4.26
CA TYR A 37 -5.98 8.59 3.38
C TYR A 37 -6.58 7.89 2.16
N GLY A 38 -7.52 8.55 1.50
CA GLY A 38 -8.16 8.08 0.28
C GLY A 38 -9.69 8.11 0.37
N ASN A 39 -10.35 7.33 -0.49
CA ASN A 39 -11.81 7.26 -0.50
C ASN A 39 -12.31 6.39 0.68
N PRO A 40 -13.11 6.95 1.63
CA PRO A 40 -13.59 6.21 2.80
C PRO A 40 -14.52 5.03 2.43
N ASN A 41 -15.15 5.07 1.25
CA ASN A 41 -16.01 3.99 0.76
C ASN A 41 -15.22 2.86 0.06
N SER A 42 -13.92 3.02 -0.12
CA SER A 42 -13.06 1.97 -0.66
C SER A 42 -12.81 0.88 0.38
N PRO A 43 -12.66 -0.39 -0.02
CA PRO A 43 -12.24 -1.47 0.88
C PRO A 43 -10.77 -1.37 1.30
N ILE A 44 -9.99 -0.50 0.65
CA ILE A 44 -8.57 -0.24 0.92
C ILE A 44 -8.33 1.25 1.00
N SER A 45 -7.33 1.69 1.73
CA SER A 45 -6.87 3.07 1.73
C SER A 45 -6.12 3.42 0.45
N GLY A 46 -6.12 4.69 0.06
CA GLY A 46 -5.31 5.22 -1.04
C GLY A 46 -3.83 5.24 -0.71
N GLY A 47 -3.51 5.35 0.57
CA GLY A 47 -2.15 5.31 1.10
C GLY A 47 -2.14 5.47 2.61
N VAL A 48 -0.93 5.49 3.17
CA VAL A 48 -0.69 5.63 4.61
C VAL A 48 0.48 6.57 4.86
N ILE A 49 0.38 7.40 5.88
CA ILE A 49 1.48 8.21 6.41
C ILE A 49 1.89 7.59 7.74
N ILE A 50 3.18 7.29 7.88
CA ILE A 50 3.76 6.70 9.08
C ILE A 50 4.63 7.75 9.74
N PRO A 51 4.43 8.05 11.05
CA PRO A 51 5.31 8.95 11.79
C PRO A 51 6.77 8.48 11.77
N ALA A 52 7.70 9.43 11.68
CA ALA A 52 9.14 9.12 11.55
C ALA A 52 9.74 8.40 12.77
N ASN A 53 9.11 8.50 13.93
CA ASN A 53 9.55 7.91 15.21
C ASN A 53 8.95 6.51 15.46
N ARG A 54 8.23 5.93 14.52
CA ARG A 54 7.61 4.59 14.67
C ARG A 54 8.48 3.50 14.08
N ALA A 55 8.68 2.43 14.82
CA ALA A 55 9.25 1.21 14.30
C ALA A 55 8.25 0.47 13.42
N THR A 56 8.76 -0.24 12.42
CA THR A 56 7.95 -1.01 11.48
C THR A 56 8.40 -2.46 11.43
N VAL A 57 7.46 -3.37 11.16
CA VAL A 57 7.71 -4.76 10.82
C VAL A 57 7.36 -4.98 9.35
N TRP A 58 8.24 -5.64 8.64
CA TRP A 58 8.04 -6.09 7.26
C TRP A 58 8.16 -7.59 7.23
N THR A 59 7.10 -8.30 6.86
CA THR A 59 7.22 -9.74 6.68
C THR A 59 7.92 -10.07 5.37
N SER A 60 8.59 -11.19 5.31
CA SER A 60 8.91 -11.81 4.03
C SER A 60 7.63 -12.26 3.33
N GLY A 61 7.72 -12.61 2.05
CA GLY A 61 6.62 -13.24 1.34
C GLY A 61 6.13 -14.47 2.10
N THR A 62 4.88 -14.43 2.52
CA THR A 62 4.23 -15.53 3.23
C THR A 62 3.41 -16.34 2.23
N VAL A 63 3.58 -17.65 2.28
CA VAL A 63 3.00 -18.60 1.33
C VAL A 63 1.95 -19.47 2.01
N PRO A 64 1.02 -20.11 1.27
CA PRO A 64 -0.08 -20.86 1.85
C PRO A 64 0.40 -22.07 2.66
N GLY A 65 -0.29 -22.34 3.76
CA GLY A 65 -0.20 -23.62 4.47
C GLY A 65 -0.90 -24.72 3.70
N VAL A 66 -0.56 -25.98 4.05
CA VAL A 66 -1.22 -27.17 3.49
C VAL A 66 -2.67 -27.23 4.01
N ALA A 67 -3.64 -27.20 3.11
CA ALA A 67 -5.06 -27.32 3.44
C ALA A 67 -5.47 -28.79 3.61
N ASP A 68 -5.02 -29.69 2.72
CA ASP A 68 -5.23 -31.11 2.83
C ASP A 68 -3.89 -31.88 2.84
N PRO A 69 -3.43 -32.39 4.00
CA PRO A 69 -2.18 -33.13 4.10
C PRO A 69 -2.21 -34.47 3.37
N ASN A 70 -3.40 -35.03 3.10
CA ASN A 70 -3.57 -36.29 2.41
C ASN A 70 -3.57 -36.16 0.87
N ALA A 71 -3.81 -34.95 0.38
CA ALA A 71 -3.75 -34.67 -1.05
C ALA A 71 -2.32 -34.83 -1.57
N LYS A 72 -2.21 -35.34 -2.80
CA LYS A 72 -0.92 -35.57 -3.47
C LYS A 72 -0.16 -34.26 -3.58
N ARG A 73 1.15 -34.28 -3.31
CA ARG A 73 2.05 -33.14 -3.56
C ARG A 73 2.04 -32.79 -5.04
N GLY A 74 2.08 -31.48 -5.35
CA GLY A 74 2.01 -31.02 -6.71
C GLY A 74 0.58 -31.02 -7.25
N THR A 75 -0.43 -30.97 -6.38
CA THR A 75 -1.82 -30.82 -6.79
C THR A 75 -2.49 -29.66 -6.05
N ARG A 76 -3.37 -28.94 -6.74
CA ARG A 76 -4.16 -27.86 -6.17
C ARG A 76 -4.97 -28.27 -4.93
N ALA A 77 -5.47 -29.50 -4.90
CA ALA A 77 -6.22 -30.02 -3.75
C ALA A 77 -5.46 -29.89 -2.42
N ARG A 78 -4.12 -29.88 -2.50
CA ARG A 78 -3.28 -29.75 -1.31
C ARG A 78 -3.34 -28.36 -0.67
N TYR A 79 -3.54 -27.30 -1.45
CA TYR A 79 -3.51 -25.91 -0.99
C TYR A 79 -4.86 -25.19 -1.14
N GLY A 80 -5.77 -25.71 -1.93
CA GLY A 80 -7.07 -25.11 -2.22
C GLY A 80 -7.00 -24.03 -3.30
N ASP A 81 -8.07 -23.26 -3.43
CA ASP A 81 -8.20 -22.13 -4.34
C ASP A 81 -7.53 -20.86 -3.79
N THR A 82 -7.54 -19.79 -4.57
CA THR A 82 -6.92 -18.50 -4.17
C THR A 82 -7.47 -17.98 -2.86
N ARG A 83 -8.79 -18.10 -2.62
CA ARG A 83 -9.41 -17.65 -1.36
C ARG A 83 -8.91 -18.47 -0.18
N THR A 84 -8.88 -19.79 -0.30
CA THR A 84 -8.39 -20.71 0.74
C THR A 84 -6.92 -20.45 1.05
N GLN A 85 -6.10 -20.29 0.02
CA GLN A 85 -4.68 -19.96 0.16
C GLN A 85 -4.48 -18.61 0.84
N ALA A 86 -5.18 -17.57 0.39
CA ALA A 86 -5.09 -16.21 0.96
C ALA A 86 -5.50 -16.18 2.44
N ALA A 87 -6.60 -16.84 2.81
CA ALA A 87 -7.05 -16.94 4.20
C ALA A 87 -6.00 -17.63 5.08
N SER A 88 -5.40 -18.73 4.58
CA SER A 88 -4.32 -19.44 5.25
C SER A 88 -3.08 -18.55 5.46
N ILE A 89 -2.71 -17.75 4.46
CA ILE A 89 -1.58 -16.82 4.53
C ILE A 89 -1.86 -15.72 5.56
N LEU A 90 -3.03 -15.07 5.51
CA LEU A 90 -3.39 -14.01 6.45
C LEU A 90 -3.36 -14.49 7.89
N LYS A 91 -3.83 -15.72 8.17
CA LYS A 91 -3.70 -16.34 9.49
C LYS A 91 -2.25 -16.60 9.91
N ARG A 92 -1.37 -16.93 8.98
CA ARG A 92 0.06 -17.08 9.26
C ARG A 92 0.74 -15.76 9.53
N ILE A 93 0.37 -14.69 8.80
CA ILE A 93 0.84 -13.33 9.05
C ILE A 93 0.38 -12.85 10.43
N GLU A 94 -0.88 -13.10 10.81
CA GLU A 94 -1.39 -12.80 12.15
C GLU A 94 -0.52 -13.44 13.24
N ALA A 95 -0.17 -14.74 13.09
CA ALA A 95 0.70 -15.42 14.03
C ALA A 95 2.11 -14.82 14.07
N GLN A 96 2.71 -14.46 12.91
CA GLN A 96 4.02 -13.81 12.84
C GLN A 96 4.02 -12.43 13.53
N LEU A 97 2.96 -11.65 13.34
CA LEU A 97 2.79 -10.34 13.99
C LEU A 97 2.62 -10.50 15.50
N ALA A 98 1.86 -11.50 15.95
CA ALA A 98 1.66 -11.80 17.37
C ALA A 98 2.97 -12.14 18.11
N GLU A 99 3.92 -12.81 17.46
CA GLU A 99 5.26 -13.06 17.99
C GLU A 99 6.06 -11.76 18.25
N GLN A 100 5.69 -10.67 17.54
CA GLN A 100 6.28 -9.34 17.72
C GLN A 100 5.43 -8.44 18.64
N GLY A 101 4.33 -8.95 19.23
CA GLY A 101 3.40 -8.18 20.04
C GLY A 101 2.49 -7.26 19.22
N LEU A 102 2.32 -7.55 17.94
CA LEU A 102 1.45 -6.82 17.01
C LEU A 102 0.23 -7.66 16.62
N THR A 103 -0.75 -7.01 16.04
CA THR A 103 -2.01 -7.59 15.56
C THR A 103 -2.26 -7.22 14.10
N MET A 104 -3.33 -7.75 13.52
CA MET A 104 -3.77 -7.34 12.18
C MET A 104 -4.29 -5.88 12.13
N HIS A 105 -4.59 -5.25 13.29
CA HIS A 105 -4.93 -3.82 13.36
C HIS A 105 -3.72 -2.91 13.06
N ASP A 106 -2.52 -3.40 13.32
CA ASP A 106 -1.28 -2.65 13.15
C ASP A 106 -0.75 -2.70 11.71
N VAL A 107 -1.40 -3.49 10.84
CA VAL A 107 -1.03 -3.63 9.43
C VAL A 107 -1.42 -2.38 8.66
N VAL A 108 -0.45 -1.74 8.02
CA VAL A 108 -0.64 -0.50 7.27
C VAL A 108 -0.61 -0.69 5.75
N TYR A 109 0.06 -1.75 5.30
CA TYR A 109 0.15 -2.04 3.88
C TYR A 109 0.25 -3.55 3.62
N ILE A 110 -0.40 -3.99 2.55
CA ILE A 110 -0.36 -5.37 2.05
C ILE A 110 0.11 -5.35 0.59
N ARG A 111 1.03 -6.26 0.27
CA ARG A 111 1.38 -6.57 -1.12
C ARG A 111 1.07 -8.03 -1.39
N ALA A 112 0.31 -8.29 -2.45
CA ALA A 112 -0.05 -9.63 -2.87
C ALA A 112 0.40 -9.90 -4.30
N TYR A 113 0.99 -11.07 -4.51
CA TYR A 113 1.43 -11.58 -5.80
C TYR A 113 0.52 -12.76 -6.17
N LEU A 114 -0.19 -12.65 -7.29
CA LEU A 114 -1.14 -13.66 -7.74
C LEU A 114 -0.69 -14.32 -9.04
N VAL A 115 -0.91 -15.60 -9.11
CA VAL A 115 -0.65 -16.42 -10.31
C VAL A 115 -1.99 -16.78 -10.96
N PRO A 116 -2.08 -16.83 -12.30
CA PRO A 116 -3.23 -17.39 -13.00
C PRO A 116 -3.55 -18.79 -12.52
N ASP A 117 -4.83 -19.07 -12.31
CA ASP A 117 -5.29 -20.36 -11.82
C ASP A 117 -5.75 -21.25 -12.99
N PRO A 118 -5.07 -22.39 -13.26
CA PRO A 118 -5.47 -23.31 -14.33
C PRO A 118 -6.88 -23.86 -14.17
N GLN A 119 -7.44 -23.86 -12.96
CA GLN A 119 -8.82 -24.28 -12.72
C GLN A 119 -9.84 -23.15 -12.79
N ASN A 120 -9.36 -21.92 -13.09
CA ASN A 120 -10.17 -20.74 -13.33
C ASN A 120 -9.86 -20.14 -14.72
N ASP A 121 -9.79 -21.00 -15.74
CA ASP A 121 -9.51 -20.62 -17.14
C ASP A 121 -8.20 -19.82 -17.29
N ASP A 122 -7.16 -20.17 -16.56
CA ASP A 122 -5.87 -19.48 -16.52
C ASP A 122 -6.00 -17.98 -16.18
N ARG A 123 -6.99 -17.61 -15.35
CA ARG A 123 -7.20 -16.24 -14.89
C ARG A 123 -6.80 -16.07 -13.45
N ILE A 124 -6.33 -14.88 -13.13
CA ILE A 124 -6.11 -14.45 -11.73
C ILE A 124 -7.47 -14.33 -11.02
N ASP A 125 -7.61 -15.00 -9.90
CA ASP A 125 -8.82 -14.93 -9.06
C ASP A 125 -8.74 -13.74 -8.09
N MET A 126 -9.01 -12.55 -8.63
CA MET A 126 -9.10 -11.32 -7.83
C MET A 126 -10.28 -11.32 -6.85
N GLN A 127 -11.34 -12.06 -7.16
CA GLN A 127 -12.52 -12.13 -6.31
C GLN A 127 -12.23 -12.95 -5.06
N GLY A 128 -11.62 -14.13 -5.20
CA GLY A 128 -11.20 -14.96 -4.07
C GLY A 128 -10.23 -14.24 -3.14
N TRP A 129 -9.24 -13.54 -3.72
CA TRP A 129 -8.33 -12.68 -2.94
C TRP A 129 -9.06 -11.58 -2.18
N SER A 130 -9.92 -10.82 -2.87
CA SER A 130 -10.65 -9.72 -2.24
C SER A 130 -11.61 -10.18 -1.16
N ALA A 131 -12.23 -11.36 -1.32
CA ALA A 131 -13.08 -11.96 -0.30
C ALA A 131 -12.29 -12.31 0.97
N ALA A 132 -11.15 -13.02 0.84
CA ALA A 132 -10.29 -13.34 1.98
C ALA A 132 -9.76 -12.09 2.70
N PHE A 133 -9.38 -11.04 1.95
CA PHE A 133 -8.95 -9.76 2.50
C PHE A 133 -10.07 -9.09 3.32
N GLY A 134 -11.30 -9.05 2.79
CA GLY A 134 -12.45 -8.42 3.43
C GLY A 134 -12.96 -9.16 4.66
N GLU A 135 -12.56 -10.42 4.88
CA GLU A 135 -12.83 -11.15 6.13
C GLU A 135 -11.95 -10.70 7.29
N VAL A 136 -10.82 -10.03 7.00
CA VAL A 136 -9.83 -9.62 7.99
C VAL A 136 -9.80 -8.10 8.18
N PHE A 137 -9.96 -7.33 7.11
CA PHE A 137 -9.79 -5.88 7.09
C PHE A 137 -11.08 -5.15 6.72
N GLY A 138 -11.31 -4.00 7.34
CA GLY A 138 -12.51 -3.20 7.13
C GLY A 138 -13.78 -3.83 7.70
N THR A 139 -13.62 -4.69 8.72
CA THR A 139 -14.71 -5.33 9.46
C THR A 139 -15.01 -4.58 10.76
N ASP A 140 -16.12 -4.89 11.44
CA ASP A 140 -16.42 -4.32 12.76
C ASP A 140 -15.36 -4.70 13.81
N GLN A 141 -14.74 -5.89 13.69
CA GLN A 141 -13.69 -6.34 14.58
C GLN A 141 -12.34 -5.73 14.23
N ASN A 142 -12.07 -5.48 12.97
CA ASN A 142 -10.86 -4.80 12.50
C ASN A 142 -11.21 -3.74 11.45
N PRO A 143 -11.50 -2.50 11.87
CA PRO A 143 -11.85 -1.42 10.97
C PRO A 143 -10.70 -0.90 10.11
N THR A 144 -9.45 -1.32 10.40
CA THR A 144 -8.28 -0.93 9.63
C THR A 144 -8.44 -1.34 8.16
N LYS A 145 -8.16 -0.40 7.27
CA LYS A 145 -8.16 -0.60 5.82
C LYS A 145 -6.75 -0.32 5.29
N PRO A 146 -5.83 -1.29 5.34
CA PRO A 146 -4.48 -1.05 4.87
C PRO A 146 -4.46 -0.64 3.39
N ALA A 147 -3.47 0.15 3.00
CA ALA A 147 -3.18 0.35 1.59
C ALA A 147 -2.75 -0.99 0.98
N ARG A 148 -3.06 -1.22 -0.31
CA ARG A 148 -2.84 -2.52 -0.92
C ARG A 148 -2.38 -2.42 -2.36
N SER A 149 -1.33 -3.16 -2.71
CA SER A 149 -0.98 -3.48 -4.09
C SER A 149 -1.21 -4.95 -4.37
N THR A 150 -1.82 -5.24 -5.52
CA THR A 150 -2.02 -6.60 -6.01
C THR A 150 -1.42 -6.71 -7.40
N VAL A 151 -0.51 -7.65 -7.58
CA VAL A 151 0.28 -7.80 -8.79
C VAL A 151 0.12 -9.23 -9.33
N GLY A 152 -0.18 -9.34 -10.63
CA GLY A 152 -0.10 -10.61 -11.34
C GLY A 152 1.35 -10.94 -11.66
N VAL A 153 1.79 -12.16 -11.36
CA VAL A 153 3.13 -12.67 -11.66
C VAL A 153 3.04 -13.95 -12.49
N ALA A 154 4.11 -14.26 -13.21
CA ALA A 154 4.12 -15.42 -14.11
C ALA A 154 4.11 -16.76 -13.36
N ALA A 155 4.76 -16.82 -12.19
CA ALA A 155 4.84 -18.00 -11.35
C ALA A 155 5.27 -17.63 -9.93
N LEU A 156 4.94 -18.48 -8.97
CA LEU A 156 5.54 -18.55 -7.64
C LEU A 156 6.49 -19.74 -7.55
N VAL A 157 7.24 -19.82 -6.44
CA VAL A 157 8.28 -20.86 -6.25
C VAL A 157 7.73 -22.29 -6.33
N VAL A 158 6.48 -22.49 -5.90
CA VAL A 158 5.77 -23.77 -6.01
C VAL A 158 4.58 -23.57 -6.94
N ALA A 159 4.45 -24.45 -7.93
CA ALA A 159 3.45 -24.35 -9.00
C ALA A 159 1.99 -24.36 -8.51
N ASP A 160 1.72 -24.97 -7.34
CA ASP A 160 0.37 -25.04 -6.76
C ASP A 160 0.01 -23.82 -5.90
N TRP A 161 0.96 -22.89 -5.69
CA TRP A 161 0.69 -21.64 -5.00
C TRP A 161 0.11 -20.62 -5.97
N LEU A 162 -1.06 -20.11 -5.62
CA LEU A 162 -1.79 -19.12 -6.42
C LEU A 162 -1.61 -17.68 -5.90
N ILE A 163 -1.11 -17.55 -4.66
CA ILE A 163 -0.92 -16.26 -4.01
C ILE A 163 0.22 -16.32 -3.01
N GLU A 164 0.99 -15.24 -2.93
CA GLU A 164 1.97 -14.94 -1.90
C GLU A 164 1.70 -13.53 -1.37
N ILE A 165 1.85 -13.29 -0.06
CA ILE A 165 1.50 -12.01 0.56
C ILE A 165 2.64 -11.52 1.46
N GLU A 166 2.95 -10.23 1.36
CA GLU A 166 3.79 -9.47 2.29
C GLU A 166 2.90 -8.50 3.08
N ALA A 167 3.20 -8.33 4.37
CA ALA A 167 2.54 -7.36 5.23
C ALA A 167 3.55 -6.39 5.84
N PHE A 168 3.13 -5.14 6.00
CA PHE A 168 3.88 -4.07 6.66
C PHE A 168 3.03 -3.57 7.82
N ALA A 169 3.57 -3.65 9.02
CA ALA A 169 2.90 -3.23 10.24
C ALA A 169 3.74 -2.17 10.99
N VAL A 170 3.07 -1.34 11.78
CA VAL A 170 3.68 -0.26 12.54
C VAL A 170 3.42 -0.50 14.02
N PHE A 171 4.48 -0.43 14.84
CA PHE A 171 4.30 -0.51 16.29
C PHE A 171 3.47 0.67 16.80
N PRO A 172 2.54 0.43 17.76
CA PRO A 172 1.82 1.50 18.42
C PRO A 172 2.79 2.40 19.21
N GLU A 173 2.36 3.59 19.58
CA GLU A 173 3.10 4.46 20.47
C GLU A 173 3.27 3.79 21.84
N LYS A 174 4.46 3.94 22.41
CA LYS A 174 4.76 3.42 23.75
C LYS A 174 4.27 4.39 24.81
#